data_3117865ccd6c4635a97064dcb12df57c
#
_entry.id   3117865ccd6c4635a97064dcb12df57c
#
_cell.length_a   1.000
_cell.length_b   1.000
_cell.length_c   1.000
_cell.angle_alpha   90.00
_cell.angle_beta   90.00
_cell.angle_gamma   90.00
#
_symmetry.space_group_name_H-M   'P 1'
#
loop_
_entity.id
_entity.type
_entity.pdbx_description
1 polymer ?
#
loop_
_entity_poly.entity_id
_entity_poly.type
_entity_poly.pdbx_seq_one_letter_code
_entity_poly.pdbx_strand_id
1 'polypeptide(L)'
;MRTGSFRIFVYYMQGKGKKVSIRDFFYRKAAGRKKANRIQNENQIQEERIGEEFYEYCPNCEANLTLQKGYSRQYLYWKCRGCGKMLINPDVKMESPVIWICDKCGAVLNQQEGFAEALGEWECRECGFRGKLDKSEIYISDEEYEADCRNPYKGMSQEALMALMVYEEKESINGRADIMLVEDRDTGEKYVEKILKTYDISVYDFLKRRPVKHMPRLYGVYEGANCLVVIEEYIAGQTLSERIGEGWREKERMEEAEAVRLIKSLCLILQELHSFNPPIIHRDVKPSNIILSEENEVFLLDVNAAKWYNPEKKEDTRLLGTMYYAAPEQLGYGFAASSVKTDIYAVGILLNVMLTGKFPKEEKASGSIWNIIEKCICYETEKRFTDTELIEALDTFLKEEDGLINGR
;
A
#
# COMPACT_ATOMS: atom_id res chain seq x y z
N MET A 1 4.95 -22.55 3.99
CA MET A 1 3.51 -22.69 4.33
C MET A 1 3.25 -21.70 5.46
N ARG A 2 2.45 -20.65 5.24
CA ARG A 2 2.11 -19.70 6.30
C ARG A 2 1.14 -20.39 7.25
N THR A 3 1.52 -20.56 8.51
CA THR A 3 0.61 -20.97 9.58
C THR A 3 -0.32 -19.77 9.86
N GLY A 4 -1.60 -19.91 9.51
CA GLY A 4 -2.61 -18.90 9.83
C GLY A 4 -2.97 -18.92 11.33
N SER A 5 -3.44 -17.80 11.86
CA SER A 5 -4.09 -17.71 13.17
C SER A 5 -5.60 -17.76 13.00
N PHE A 6 -6.33 -18.11 14.07
CA PHE A 6 -7.78 -18.05 14.12
C PHE A 6 -8.26 -16.78 14.81
N ARG A 7 -9.41 -16.27 14.37
CA ARG A 7 -10.05 -15.10 14.97
C ARG A 7 -10.65 -15.44 16.33
N ILE A 8 -10.52 -14.49 17.25
CA ILE A 8 -11.07 -14.59 18.60
C ILE A 8 -11.96 -13.38 18.87
N PHE A 9 -13.19 -13.61 19.30
CA PHE A 9 -14.11 -12.57 19.75
C PHE A 9 -14.47 -12.75 21.22
N VAL A 10 -14.42 -11.65 21.98
CA VAL A 10 -14.97 -11.57 23.33
C VAL A 10 -16.12 -10.59 23.28
N TYR A 11 -17.32 -11.06 23.53
CA TYR A 11 -18.50 -10.19 23.63
C TYR A 11 -18.55 -9.52 25.02
N TYR A 12 -18.25 -8.22 25.04
CA TYR A 12 -18.62 -7.37 26.17
C TYR A 12 -19.76 -6.45 25.73
N MET A 13 -20.79 -6.30 26.58
CA MET A 13 -21.89 -5.36 26.32
C MET A 13 -21.39 -3.91 26.37
N GLN A 14 -21.77 -3.10 25.37
CA GLN A 14 -21.23 -1.77 25.12
C GLN A 14 -21.69 -0.71 26.10
N GLY A 15 -20.74 0.04 26.66
CA GLY A 15 -20.94 1.41 27.14
C GLY A 15 -20.46 2.42 26.10
N LYS A 16 -21.24 3.46 25.81
CA LYS A 16 -20.94 4.55 24.86
C LYS A 16 -19.60 5.22 25.17
N GLY A 17 -18.63 5.15 24.24
CA GLY A 17 -17.29 5.72 24.39
C GLY A 17 -16.83 6.57 23.22
N LYS A 18 -16.12 7.67 23.51
CA LYS A 18 -15.59 8.70 22.62
C LYS A 18 -14.63 8.14 21.57
N LYS A 19 -14.64 8.73 20.36
CA LYS A 19 -13.64 8.49 19.32
C LYS A 19 -12.23 8.77 19.86
N VAL A 20 -11.37 7.76 19.82
CA VAL A 20 -9.95 7.82 20.19
C VAL A 20 -9.15 7.61 18.90
N SER A 21 -8.06 8.36 18.70
CA SER A 21 -7.20 8.19 17.55
C SER A 21 -6.58 6.79 17.53
N ILE A 22 -6.29 6.25 16.36
CA ILE A 22 -5.67 4.93 16.20
C ILE A 22 -4.35 4.85 16.98
N ARG A 23 -3.53 5.91 16.98
CA ARG A 23 -2.30 6.01 17.78
C ARG A 23 -2.55 5.95 19.29
N ASP A 24 -3.58 6.64 19.81
CA ASP A 24 -3.93 6.62 21.24
C ASP A 24 -4.40 5.25 21.71
N PHE A 25 -5.04 4.47 20.84
CA PHE A 25 -5.47 3.12 21.13
C PHE A 25 -4.27 2.19 21.37
N PHE A 26 -3.23 2.25 20.52
CA PHE A 26 -2.03 1.44 20.67
C PHE A 26 -1.16 1.86 21.84
N TYR A 27 -1.09 3.15 22.15
CA TYR A 27 -0.41 3.66 23.36
C TYR A 27 -1.01 3.07 24.64
N ARG A 28 -2.34 2.94 24.70
CA ARG A 28 -3.03 2.33 25.84
C ARG A 28 -2.81 0.82 25.91
N LYS A 29 -2.68 0.11 24.78
CA LYS A 29 -2.42 -1.33 24.75
C LYS A 29 -0.99 -1.67 25.21
N ALA A 30 0.00 -0.88 24.85
CA ALA A 30 1.39 -1.01 25.33
C ALA A 30 1.52 -0.68 26.85
N ALA A 31 0.79 0.32 27.33
CA ALA A 31 0.74 0.68 28.77
C ALA A 31 -0.15 -0.26 29.61
N GLY A 32 -1.13 -0.93 29.00
CA GLY A 32 -2.14 -1.76 29.66
C GLY A 32 -1.63 -3.10 30.20
N ARG A 33 -0.50 -3.61 29.72
CA ARG A 33 0.11 -4.87 30.24
C ARG A 33 0.48 -4.82 31.72
N LYS A 34 0.53 -3.63 32.36
CA LYS A 34 0.77 -3.46 33.79
C LYS A 34 -0.50 -3.25 34.65
N LYS A 35 -1.71 -3.17 34.05
CA LYS A 35 -2.96 -2.87 34.76
C LYS A 35 -4.04 -3.96 34.76
N ALA A 36 -3.79 -5.11 34.12
CA ALA A 36 -4.78 -6.18 34.01
C ALA A 36 -5.13 -6.87 35.35
N ASN A 37 -4.41 -6.57 36.44
CA ASN A 37 -4.65 -7.19 37.78
C ASN A 37 -5.49 -6.34 38.74
N ARG A 38 -6.21 -5.31 38.30
CA ARG A 38 -6.93 -4.42 39.24
C ARG A 38 -8.35 -4.00 38.84
N ILE A 39 -9.07 -4.77 38.06
CA ILE A 39 -10.51 -4.56 37.81
C ILE A 39 -11.26 -5.86 38.03
N GLN A 40 -11.26 -6.32 39.26
CA GLN A 40 -12.33 -7.11 39.86
C GLN A 40 -12.95 -6.19 40.90
N ASN A 41 -14.02 -5.56 40.54
CA ASN A 41 -15.15 -5.08 41.34
C ASN A 41 -15.75 -3.82 40.71
N GLU A 42 -17.06 -3.82 40.66
CA GLU A 42 -17.96 -2.79 40.15
C GLU A 42 -18.38 -2.91 38.70
N ASN A 43 -19.46 -3.70 38.48
CA ASN A 43 -20.58 -3.22 37.67
C ASN A 43 -21.77 -4.20 37.81
N GLN A 44 -22.72 -3.84 38.63
CA GLN A 44 -24.11 -4.22 38.47
C GLN A 44 -24.61 -3.47 37.22
N ILE A 45 -24.68 -4.16 36.08
CA ILE A 45 -25.31 -3.65 34.86
C ILE A 45 -26.68 -4.31 34.79
N GLN A 46 -27.73 -3.48 34.66
CA GLN A 46 -29.09 -3.88 34.40
C GLN A 46 -29.13 -4.71 33.10
N GLU A 47 -29.60 -5.97 33.23
CA GLU A 47 -29.91 -6.86 32.09
C GLU A 47 -31.10 -6.28 31.33
N GLU A 48 -30.87 -5.72 30.12
CA GLU A 48 -31.91 -5.64 29.11
C GLU A 48 -32.18 -7.06 28.60
N ARG A 49 -33.33 -7.61 28.95
CA ARG A 49 -33.79 -8.92 28.50
C ARG A 49 -33.93 -8.91 26.95
N ILE A 50 -33.10 -9.70 26.28
CA ILE A 50 -33.32 -10.12 24.93
C ILE A 50 -34.47 -11.15 25.00
N GLY A 51 -35.60 -10.88 24.32
CA GLY A 51 -36.83 -11.63 24.47
C GLY A 51 -36.76 -13.12 24.07
N GLU A 52 -37.83 -13.88 24.42
CA GLU A 52 -37.98 -15.34 24.20
C GLU A 52 -37.86 -15.80 22.73
N GLU A 53 -37.96 -14.88 21.76
CA GLU A 53 -37.84 -15.12 20.31
C GLU A 53 -36.44 -15.55 19.83
N PHE A 54 -35.39 -15.34 20.65
CA PHE A 54 -34.03 -15.70 20.32
C PHE A 54 -33.79 -17.19 20.00
N TYR A 55 -34.58 -18.09 20.57
CA TYR A 55 -34.40 -19.54 20.44
C TYR A 55 -34.94 -20.16 19.16
N GLU A 56 -35.86 -19.51 18.50
CA GLU A 56 -36.53 -20.03 17.31
C GLU A 56 -36.16 -19.24 16.06
N TYR A 57 -36.05 -17.93 16.16
CA TYR A 57 -35.87 -17.03 15.04
C TYR A 57 -34.65 -16.08 15.24
N CYS A 58 -33.99 -15.78 14.16
CA CYS A 58 -32.89 -14.79 14.17
C CYS A 58 -33.49 -13.39 14.35
N PRO A 59 -33.09 -12.61 15.37
CA PRO A 59 -33.62 -11.27 15.60
C PRO A 59 -33.21 -10.24 14.52
N ASN A 60 -32.27 -10.60 13.66
CA ASN A 60 -31.81 -9.71 12.59
C ASN A 60 -32.45 -9.97 11.22
N CYS A 61 -32.84 -11.22 10.90
CA CYS A 61 -33.35 -11.58 9.58
C CYS A 61 -34.54 -12.54 9.64
N GLU A 62 -35.11 -12.81 10.83
CA GLU A 62 -36.29 -13.66 11.09
C GLU A 62 -36.15 -15.11 10.61
N ALA A 63 -34.96 -15.51 10.16
CA ALA A 63 -34.72 -16.89 9.74
C ALA A 63 -34.91 -17.86 10.91
N ASN A 64 -35.65 -18.96 10.69
CA ASN A 64 -35.83 -19.97 11.72
C ASN A 64 -34.50 -20.69 12.00
N LEU A 65 -33.96 -20.52 13.21
CA LEU A 65 -32.68 -21.08 13.63
C LEU A 65 -32.75 -22.60 13.82
N THR A 66 -33.89 -23.12 14.26
CA THR A 66 -34.07 -24.57 14.51
C THR A 66 -33.99 -25.41 13.26
N LEU A 67 -34.25 -24.82 12.09
CA LEU A 67 -34.12 -25.46 10.79
C LEU A 67 -32.72 -25.41 10.22
N GLN A 68 -31.80 -24.67 10.85
CA GLN A 68 -30.43 -24.56 10.38
C GLN A 68 -29.62 -25.79 10.80
N LYS A 69 -28.99 -26.44 9.83
CA LYS A 69 -28.20 -27.67 10.05
C LYS A 69 -27.17 -27.46 11.14
N GLY A 70 -27.22 -28.29 12.18
CA GLY A 70 -26.28 -28.25 13.31
C GLY A 70 -26.65 -27.28 14.43
N TYR A 71 -27.80 -26.57 14.34
CA TYR A 71 -28.28 -25.72 15.43
C TYR A 71 -28.66 -26.54 16.67
N SER A 72 -28.30 -26.05 17.86
CA SER A 72 -28.76 -26.61 19.14
C SER A 72 -28.99 -25.45 20.14
N ARG A 73 -30.11 -25.58 20.91
CA ARG A 73 -30.42 -24.66 22.02
C ARG A 73 -29.42 -24.73 23.18
N GLN A 74 -28.55 -25.73 23.16
CA GLN A 74 -27.49 -25.88 24.19
C GLN A 74 -26.23 -25.08 23.88
N TYR A 75 -26.11 -24.54 22.65
CA TYR A 75 -24.96 -23.73 22.30
C TYR A 75 -25.06 -22.33 22.91
N LEU A 76 -23.95 -21.85 23.42
CA LEU A 76 -23.83 -20.50 23.93
C LEU A 76 -24.00 -19.46 22.83
N TYR A 77 -23.57 -19.76 21.60
CA TYR A 77 -23.66 -18.85 20.46
C TYR A 77 -23.93 -19.63 19.17
N TRP A 78 -24.51 -18.92 18.21
CA TRP A 78 -24.82 -19.44 16.90
C TRP A 78 -24.62 -18.39 15.82
N LYS A 79 -23.97 -18.73 14.71
CA LYS A 79 -23.90 -17.88 13.54
C LYS A 79 -25.12 -18.16 12.65
N CYS A 80 -26.03 -17.20 12.55
CA CYS A 80 -27.20 -17.36 11.70
C CYS A 80 -26.80 -17.60 10.24
N ARG A 81 -27.24 -18.71 9.66
CA ARG A 81 -26.94 -19.06 8.26
C ARG A 81 -27.70 -18.19 7.25
N GLY A 82 -28.75 -17.47 7.68
CA GLY A 82 -29.50 -16.56 6.81
C GLY A 82 -28.80 -15.21 6.61
N CYS A 83 -28.29 -14.59 7.68
CA CYS A 83 -27.71 -13.24 7.61
C CYS A 83 -26.25 -13.15 8.10
N GLY A 84 -25.68 -14.26 8.57
CA GLY A 84 -24.29 -14.29 9.08
C GLY A 84 -24.11 -13.67 10.46
N LYS A 85 -25.15 -13.10 11.11
CA LYS A 85 -25.04 -12.48 12.41
C LYS A 85 -24.74 -13.53 13.50
N MET A 86 -23.83 -13.20 14.40
CA MET A 86 -23.55 -14.00 15.59
C MET A 86 -24.61 -13.71 16.65
N LEU A 87 -25.19 -14.76 17.22
CA LEU A 87 -26.22 -14.71 18.24
C LEU A 87 -25.68 -15.36 19.52
N ILE A 88 -26.01 -14.82 20.69
CA ILE A 88 -25.61 -15.34 22.00
C ILE A 88 -26.84 -15.83 22.74
N ASN A 89 -26.76 -17.03 23.33
CA ASN A 89 -27.81 -17.60 24.16
C ASN A 89 -27.61 -17.15 25.63
N PRO A 90 -28.50 -16.32 26.20
CA PRO A 90 -28.34 -15.79 27.52
C PRO A 90 -28.55 -16.85 28.63
N ASP A 91 -29.23 -17.97 28.31
CA ASP A 91 -29.55 -19.01 29.30
C ASP A 91 -28.43 -20.05 29.47
N VAL A 92 -27.42 -20.02 28.59
CA VAL A 92 -26.28 -20.94 28.67
C VAL A 92 -25.16 -20.26 29.43
N LYS A 93 -24.75 -20.85 30.56
CA LYS A 93 -23.60 -20.33 31.37
C LYS A 93 -22.32 -20.46 30.55
N MET A 94 -21.58 -19.36 30.49
CA MET A 94 -20.28 -19.31 29.77
C MET A 94 -19.21 -20.09 30.56
N GLU A 95 -18.71 -21.17 29.96
CA GLU A 95 -17.45 -21.80 30.41
C GLU A 95 -16.23 -21.07 29.83
N SER A 96 -16.33 -20.49 28.64
CA SER A 96 -15.30 -19.66 28.01
C SER A 96 -15.93 -18.44 27.36
N PRO A 97 -15.49 -17.21 27.66
CA PRO A 97 -15.96 -15.98 27.04
C PRO A 97 -15.44 -15.79 25.61
N VAL A 98 -14.64 -16.74 25.08
CA VAL A 98 -13.91 -16.59 23.84
C VAL A 98 -14.56 -17.38 22.73
N ILE A 99 -14.93 -16.70 21.64
CA ILE A 99 -15.46 -17.30 20.41
C ILE A 99 -14.32 -17.39 19.39
N TRP A 100 -14.03 -18.61 18.95
CA TRP A 100 -13.03 -18.87 17.93
C TRP A 100 -13.68 -19.00 16.57
N ILE A 101 -13.23 -18.24 15.60
CA ILE A 101 -13.79 -18.21 14.23
C ILE A 101 -12.70 -18.58 13.23
N CYS A 102 -13.03 -19.41 12.26
CA CYS A 102 -12.13 -19.76 11.16
C CYS A 102 -11.99 -18.58 10.20
N ASP A 103 -10.77 -18.10 9.96
CA ASP A 103 -10.49 -16.98 9.07
C ASP A 103 -10.83 -17.25 7.61
N LYS A 104 -10.79 -18.52 7.20
CA LYS A 104 -11.05 -18.90 5.82
C LYS A 104 -12.55 -18.98 5.48
N CYS A 105 -13.38 -19.55 6.37
CA CYS A 105 -14.79 -19.81 6.07
C CYS A 105 -15.78 -19.16 7.06
N GLY A 106 -15.29 -18.51 8.13
CA GLY A 106 -16.14 -17.90 9.15
C GLY A 106 -16.88 -18.89 10.05
N ALA A 107 -16.53 -20.17 10.03
CA ALA A 107 -17.13 -21.17 10.92
C ALA A 107 -16.73 -20.95 12.36
N VAL A 108 -17.66 -21.17 13.29
CA VAL A 108 -17.39 -21.12 14.73
C VAL A 108 -16.73 -22.42 15.16
N LEU A 109 -15.46 -22.35 15.57
CA LEU A 109 -14.65 -23.52 15.89
C LEU A 109 -15.12 -24.20 17.20
N ASN A 110 -15.55 -23.39 18.18
CA ASN A 110 -16.09 -23.92 19.45
C ASN A 110 -17.30 -24.84 19.28
N GLN A 111 -17.99 -24.81 18.14
CA GLN A 111 -19.10 -25.69 17.82
C GLN A 111 -18.66 -26.97 17.09
N GLN A 112 -17.38 -27.11 16.81
CA GLN A 112 -16.87 -28.29 16.13
C GLN A 112 -16.53 -29.38 17.15
N GLU A 113 -16.94 -30.61 16.86
CA GLU A 113 -16.71 -31.74 17.72
C GLU A 113 -15.21 -31.95 18.02
N GLY A 114 -14.86 -32.03 19.29
CA GLY A 114 -13.47 -32.22 19.73
C GLY A 114 -12.64 -30.94 19.76
N PHE A 115 -13.21 -29.76 19.48
CA PHE A 115 -12.50 -28.50 19.65
C PHE A 115 -12.19 -28.24 21.12
N ALA A 116 -10.92 -27.91 21.41
CA ALA A 116 -10.49 -27.46 22.72
C ALA A 116 -9.36 -26.42 22.57
N GLU A 117 -9.48 -25.31 23.26
CA GLU A 117 -8.46 -24.22 23.25
C GLU A 117 -7.07 -24.72 23.68
N ALA A 118 -7.03 -25.70 24.58
CA ALA A 118 -5.78 -26.28 25.10
C ALA A 118 -4.95 -27.02 24.06
N LEU A 119 -5.52 -27.31 22.88
CA LEU A 119 -4.80 -27.97 21.77
C LEU A 119 -3.73 -27.07 21.12
N GLY A 120 -3.86 -25.74 21.31
CA GLY A 120 -2.91 -24.78 20.73
C GLY A 120 -3.00 -24.60 19.21
N GLU A 121 -3.51 -25.63 18.50
CA GLU A 121 -3.74 -25.62 17.04
C GLU A 121 -5.04 -26.35 16.72
N TRP A 122 -5.72 -25.96 15.64
CA TRP A 122 -6.93 -26.61 15.20
C TRP A 122 -7.01 -26.69 13.68
N GLU A 123 -7.65 -27.72 13.16
CA GLU A 123 -8.07 -27.82 11.75
C GLU A 123 -9.56 -27.63 11.64
N CYS A 124 -10.00 -26.57 10.96
CA CYS A 124 -11.41 -26.30 10.76
C CYS A 124 -12.09 -27.45 10.01
N ARG A 125 -13.06 -28.09 10.63
CA ARG A 125 -13.75 -29.26 10.06
C ARG A 125 -14.64 -28.91 8.84
N GLU A 126 -14.97 -27.62 8.65
CA GLU A 126 -15.76 -27.18 7.49
C GLU A 126 -14.93 -26.93 6.23
N CYS A 127 -13.67 -26.44 6.37
CA CYS A 127 -12.88 -26.04 5.20
C CYS A 127 -11.43 -26.55 5.18
N GLY A 128 -11.00 -27.33 6.19
CA GLY A 128 -9.66 -27.88 6.30
C GLY A 128 -8.57 -26.87 6.59
N PHE A 129 -8.92 -25.62 6.93
CA PHE A 129 -7.92 -24.62 7.29
C PHE A 129 -7.30 -24.94 8.66
N ARG A 130 -5.96 -24.94 8.73
CA ARG A 130 -5.20 -25.13 9.98
C ARG A 130 -4.69 -23.79 10.48
N GLY A 131 -4.85 -23.52 11.78
CA GLY A 131 -4.37 -22.31 12.43
C GLY A 131 -4.04 -22.54 13.89
N LYS A 132 -3.29 -21.60 14.47
CA LYS A 132 -2.96 -21.56 15.89
C LYS A 132 -4.10 -20.96 16.69
N LEU A 133 -4.32 -21.49 17.89
CA LEU A 133 -5.25 -20.96 18.88
C LEU A 133 -4.48 -20.02 19.82
N ASP A 134 -4.27 -18.78 19.36
CA ASP A 134 -3.49 -17.78 20.10
C ASP A 134 -4.42 -16.75 20.76
N LYS A 135 -4.45 -16.71 22.10
CA LYS A 135 -5.25 -15.76 22.87
C LYS A 135 -4.66 -14.34 22.95
N SER A 136 -3.51 -14.10 22.34
CA SER A 136 -2.91 -12.76 22.32
C SER A 136 -3.70 -11.76 21.45
N GLU A 137 -4.50 -12.26 20.49
CA GLU A 137 -5.32 -11.48 19.55
C GLU A 137 -6.82 -11.70 19.82
N ILE A 138 -7.33 -11.12 20.91
CA ILE A 138 -8.75 -11.17 21.27
C ILE A 138 -9.40 -9.85 20.87
N TYR A 139 -10.47 -9.90 20.08
CA TYR A 139 -11.23 -8.73 19.61
C TYR A 139 -12.60 -8.66 20.30
N ILE A 140 -13.04 -7.46 20.66
CA ILE A 140 -14.34 -7.22 21.32
C ILE A 140 -15.46 -7.14 20.27
N SER A 141 -15.14 -6.73 19.03
CA SER A 141 -16.12 -6.60 17.96
C SER A 141 -15.49 -6.83 16.58
N ASP A 142 -16.34 -7.01 15.55
CA ASP A 142 -15.89 -7.08 14.15
C ASP A 142 -15.19 -5.79 13.72
N GLU A 143 -15.65 -4.62 14.22
CA GLU A 143 -15.03 -3.33 13.92
C GLU A 143 -13.61 -3.24 14.49
N GLU A 144 -13.39 -3.76 15.70
CA GLU A 144 -12.05 -3.80 16.30
C GLU A 144 -11.11 -4.72 15.50
N TYR A 145 -11.62 -5.89 15.09
CA TYR A 145 -10.89 -6.81 14.22
C TYR A 145 -10.53 -6.17 12.89
N GLU A 146 -11.49 -5.52 12.23
CA GLU A 146 -11.25 -4.85 10.95
C GLU A 146 -10.28 -3.68 11.11
N ALA A 147 -10.36 -2.93 12.21
CA ALA A 147 -9.42 -1.85 12.52
C ALA A 147 -7.99 -2.39 12.73
N ASP A 148 -7.86 -3.53 13.41
CA ASP A 148 -6.57 -4.19 13.62
C ASP A 148 -6.00 -4.77 12.32
N CYS A 149 -6.86 -5.34 11.46
CA CYS A 149 -6.45 -5.78 10.11
C CYS A 149 -5.99 -4.63 9.21
N ARG A 150 -6.56 -3.42 9.40
CA ARG A 150 -6.17 -2.21 8.68
C ARG A 150 -4.99 -1.49 9.32
N ASN A 151 -4.58 -1.91 10.53
CA ASN A 151 -3.47 -1.30 11.24
C ASN A 151 -2.14 -1.53 10.52
N PRO A 152 -1.49 -0.49 9.98
CA PRO A 152 -0.23 -0.61 9.26
C PRO A 152 0.94 -0.97 10.18
N TYR A 153 0.80 -0.75 11.47
CA TYR A 153 1.87 -0.99 12.46
C TYR A 153 1.81 -2.39 13.09
N LYS A 154 0.80 -3.20 12.71
CA LYS A 154 0.67 -4.57 13.20
C LYS A 154 1.87 -5.42 12.80
N GLY A 155 2.43 -6.16 13.78
CA GLY A 155 3.58 -7.06 13.56
C GLY A 155 4.95 -6.38 13.49
N MET A 156 5.01 -5.05 13.63
CA MET A 156 6.30 -4.34 13.71
C MET A 156 7.02 -4.62 15.02
N SER A 157 8.33 -4.57 14.98
CA SER A 157 9.17 -4.65 16.19
C SER A 157 8.94 -3.44 17.11
N GLN A 158 9.27 -3.59 18.40
CA GLN A 158 9.15 -2.51 19.35
C GLN A 158 10.07 -1.33 18.98
N GLU A 159 11.26 -1.61 18.44
CA GLU A 159 12.19 -0.60 17.97
C GLU A 159 11.61 0.20 16.79
N ALA A 160 10.96 -0.48 15.84
CA ALA A 160 10.31 0.17 14.69
C ALA A 160 9.17 1.09 15.15
N LEU A 161 8.33 0.62 16.08
CA LEU A 161 7.25 1.43 16.65
C LEU A 161 7.79 2.66 17.40
N MET A 162 8.86 2.51 18.17
CA MET A 162 9.50 3.63 18.87
C MET A 162 10.08 4.65 17.89
N ALA A 163 10.73 4.18 16.82
CA ALA A 163 11.28 5.05 15.79
C ALA A 163 10.20 5.84 15.02
N LEU A 164 9.02 5.26 14.83
CA LEU A 164 7.89 5.95 14.19
C LEU A 164 7.19 6.96 15.11
N MET A 165 7.30 6.81 16.43
CA MET A 165 6.64 7.69 17.40
C MET A 165 7.19 9.13 17.42
N VAL A 166 8.38 9.38 16.88
CA VAL A 166 8.96 10.72 16.80
C VAL A 166 8.24 11.59 15.77
N TYR A 167 7.55 10.97 14.81
CA TYR A 167 6.85 11.68 13.75
C TYR A 167 5.40 11.98 14.13
N GLU A 168 4.97 13.22 13.89
CA GLU A 168 3.60 13.69 14.08
C GLU A 168 2.93 13.85 12.73
N GLU A 169 1.79 13.19 12.52
CA GLU A 169 0.99 13.35 11.32
C GLU A 169 0.42 14.77 11.23
N LYS A 170 0.60 15.42 10.10
CA LYS A 170 0.07 16.76 9.82
C LYS A 170 -1.12 16.70 8.88
N GLU A 171 -0.91 16.28 7.64
CA GLU A 171 -1.96 16.23 6.62
C GLU A 171 -1.70 15.11 5.59
N SER A 172 -2.77 14.68 4.92
CA SER A 172 -2.66 13.72 3.84
C SER A 172 -2.20 14.39 2.56
N ILE A 173 -1.27 13.79 1.85
CA ILE A 173 -0.79 14.28 0.57
C ILE A 173 -1.76 13.83 -0.53
N ASN A 174 -2.27 14.79 -1.31
CA ASN A 174 -3.22 14.55 -2.42
C ASN A 174 -4.50 13.79 -1.99
N GLY A 175 -4.94 13.95 -0.73
CA GLY A 175 -6.13 13.27 -0.19
C GLY A 175 -5.96 11.76 -0.02
N ARG A 176 -4.76 11.23 -0.11
CA ARG A 176 -4.44 9.81 0.06
C ARG A 176 -4.17 9.50 1.52
N ALA A 177 -4.95 8.59 2.08
CA ALA A 177 -4.78 8.16 3.48
C ALA A 177 -3.51 7.31 3.74
N ASP A 178 -2.88 6.81 2.68
CA ASP A 178 -1.67 5.99 2.73
C ASP A 178 -0.38 6.80 2.49
N ILE A 179 -0.49 8.14 2.30
CA ILE A 179 0.64 9.06 2.17
C ILE A 179 0.38 10.29 3.04
N MET A 180 1.20 10.49 4.06
CA MET A 180 1.05 11.55 5.04
C MET A 180 2.27 12.46 5.08
N LEU A 181 2.07 13.76 5.13
CA LEU A 181 3.08 14.69 5.59
C LEU A 181 3.23 14.52 7.10
N VAL A 182 4.43 14.23 7.55
CA VAL A 182 4.75 14.10 8.97
C VAL A 182 5.87 15.06 9.36
N GLU A 183 5.93 15.42 10.62
CA GLU A 183 6.96 16.31 11.17
C GLU A 183 7.65 15.63 12.35
N ASP A 184 8.95 15.65 12.36
CA ASP A 184 9.73 15.20 13.50
C ASP A 184 9.50 16.16 14.68
N ARG A 185 9.08 15.64 15.83
CA ARG A 185 8.70 16.43 17.02
C ARG A 185 9.86 17.15 17.66
N ASP A 186 11.08 16.65 17.48
CA ASP A 186 12.26 17.19 18.12
C ASP A 186 12.93 18.25 17.23
N THR A 187 12.98 18.03 15.92
CA THR A 187 13.67 18.90 14.97
C THR A 187 12.73 19.86 14.23
N GLY A 188 11.45 19.52 14.10
CA GLY A 188 10.49 20.26 13.27
C GLY A 188 10.68 20.03 11.76
N GLU A 189 11.54 19.10 11.38
CA GLU A 189 11.76 18.76 9.97
C GLU A 189 10.59 17.95 9.41
N LYS A 190 10.30 18.17 8.12
CA LYS A 190 9.18 17.54 7.41
C LYS A 190 9.64 16.31 6.65
N TYR A 191 8.82 15.27 6.71
CA TYR A 191 9.02 14.00 6.01
C TYR A 191 7.71 13.52 5.40
N VAL A 192 7.80 12.49 4.56
CA VAL A 192 6.63 11.78 4.04
C VAL A 192 6.60 10.38 4.62
N GLU A 193 5.49 10.03 5.28
CA GLU A 193 5.19 8.67 5.67
C GLU A 193 4.33 8.00 4.59
N LYS A 194 4.78 6.85 4.10
CA LYS A 194 4.04 6.02 3.12
C LYS A 194 3.73 4.65 3.70
N ILE A 195 2.50 4.19 3.50
CA ILE A 195 2.04 2.86 3.90
C ILE A 195 1.82 2.03 2.64
N LEU A 196 2.73 1.09 2.37
CA LEU A 196 2.80 0.36 1.12
C LEU A 196 2.31 -1.07 1.29
N LYS A 197 1.36 -1.50 0.46
CA LYS A 197 0.86 -2.88 0.40
C LYS A 197 1.59 -3.73 -0.65
N THR A 198 2.23 -3.08 -1.60
CA THR A 198 3.01 -3.72 -2.66
C THR A 198 4.38 -3.08 -2.68
N TYR A 199 5.42 -3.86 -2.52
CA TYR A 199 6.80 -3.39 -2.43
C TYR A 199 7.78 -4.54 -2.65
N ASP A 200 9.02 -4.20 -2.94
CA ASP A 200 10.17 -5.08 -2.82
C ASP A 200 11.08 -4.52 -1.71
N ILE A 201 11.04 -5.13 -0.53
CA ILE A 201 11.78 -4.65 0.63
C ILE A 201 13.29 -4.57 0.36
N SER A 202 13.82 -5.47 -0.47
CA SER A 202 15.25 -5.49 -0.78
C SER A 202 15.69 -4.26 -1.58
N VAL A 203 14.80 -3.68 -2.41
CA VAL A 203 15.03 -2.41 -3.12
C VAL A 203 15.04 -1.26 -2.11
N TYR A 204 14.06 -1.20 -1.20
CA TYR A 204 14.00 -0.15 -0.18
C TYR A 204 15.21 -0.17 0.76
N ASP A 205 15.59 -1.35 1.26
CA ASP A 205 16.77 -1.53 2.12
C ASP A 205 18.07 -1.15 1.41
N PHE A 206 18.16 -1.42 0.12
CA PHE A 206 19.31 -1.05 -0.68
C PHE A 206 19.40 0.47 -0.87
N LEU A 207 18.30 1.10 -1.30
CA LEU A 207 18.25 2.55 -1.54
C LEU A 207 18.40 3.36 -0.25
N LYS A 208 17.95 2.84 0.91
CA LYS A 208 18.22 3.45 2.21
C LYS A 208 19.72 3.53 2.50
N ARG A 209 20.49 2.50 2.13
CA ARG A 209 21.94 2.44 2.34
C ARG A 209 22.75 3.14 1.24
N ARG A 210 22.17 3.23 0.04
CA ARG A 210 22.76 3.87 -1.15
C ARG A 210 21.74 4.81 -1.78
N PRO A 211 21.58 6.01 -1.22
CA PRO A 211 20.68 7.02 -1.79
C PRO A 211 21.11 7.39 -3.20
N VAL A 212 20.14 7.51 -4.09
CA VAL A 212 20.31 8.01 -5.46
C VAL A 212 20.09 9.52 -5.45
N LYS A 213 20.94 10.27 -6.13
CA LYS A 213 20.81 11.71 -6.21
C LYS A 213 19.50 12.09 -6.92
N HIS A 214 18.82 13.12 -6.40
CA HIS A 214 17.49 13.56 -6.90
C HIS A 214 16.37 12.50 -6.79
N MET A 215 16.50 11.59 -5.83
CA MET A 215 15.42 10.79 -5.29
C MET A 215 15.28 11.09 -3.80
N PRO A 216 14.07 11.01 -3.22
CA PRO A 216 13.90 11.20 -1.79
C PRO A 216 14.78 10.25 -0.97
N ARG A 217 15.51 10.79 -0.02
CA ARG A 217 16.30 9.97 0.90
C ARG A 217 15.37 9.17 1.82
N LEU A 218 15.65 7.89 2.01
CA LEU A 218 14.91 7.02 2.90
C LEU A 218 15.49 7.07 4.32
N TYR A 219 14.71 7.56 5.28
CA TYR A 219 15.10 7.65 6.70
C TYR A 219 14.65 6.43 7.48
N GLY A 220 13.46 5.91 7.19
CA GLY A 220 12.88 4.74 7.83
C GLY A 220 12.28 3.75 6.84
N VAL A 221 12.50 2.46 7.07
CA VAL A 221 11.89 1.35 6.34
C VAL A 221 11.51 0.30 7.37
N TYR A 222 10.21 0.10 7.60
CA TYR A 222 9.69 -0.73 8.68
C TYR A 222 8.64 -1.70 8.15
N GLU A 223 8.95 -2.99 8.19
CA GLU A 223 8.03 -4.03 7.73
C GLU A 223 7.04 -4.41 8.83
N GLY A 224 5.75 -4.31 8.51
CA GLY A 224 4.65 -4.80 9.33
C GLY A 224 4.14 -6.15 8.84
N ALA A 225 3.04 -6.64 9.42
CA ALA A 225 2.46 -7.92 9.05
C ALA A 225 1.94 -7.94 7.59
N ASN A 226 1.40 -6.83 7.10
CA ASN A 226 0.71 -6.76 5.80
C ASN A 226 1.13 -5.55 4.94
N CYS A 227 2.08 -4.76 5.39
CA CYS A 227 2.54 -3.55 4.69
C CYS A 227 3.97 -3.18 5.07
N LEU A 228 4.53 -2.24 4.32
CA LEU A 228 5.77 -1.55 4.63
C LEU A 228 5.43 -0.10 4.98
N VAL A 229 5.94 0.41 6.10
CA VAL A 229 5.91 1.84 6.42
C VAL A 229 7.28 2.43 6.09
N VAL A 230 7.27 3.47 5.27
CA VAL A 230 8.48 4.16 4.82
C VAL A 230 8.43 5.61 5.28
N ILE A 231 9.51 6.09 5.85
CA ILE A 231 9.74 7.51 6.10
C ILE A 231 10.78 8.00 5.11
N GLU A 232 10.39 8.94 4.27
CA GLU A 232 11.26 9.51 3.24
C GLU A 232 11.30 11.03 3.31
N GLU A 233 12.30 11.60 2.67
CA GLU A 233 12.50 13.04 2.53
C GLU A 233 11.27 13.72 1.91
N TYR A 234 10.84 14.82 2.50
CA TYR A 234 9.84 15.68 1.90
C TYR A 234 10.51 16.59 0.88
N ILE A 235 10.17 16.45 -0.39
CA ILE A 235 10.63 17.32 -1.47
C ILE A 235 9.61 18.43 -1.67
N ALA A 236 9.99 19.67 -1.35
CA ALA A 236 9.15 20.83 -1.64
C ALA A 236 9.17 21.12 -3.14
N GLY A 237 7.99 21.40 -3.70
CA GLY A 237 7.87 21.69 -5.13
C GLY A 237 6.51 21.30 -5.69
N GLN A 238 6.39 21.37 -7.00
CA GLN A 238 5.20 21.05 -7.75
C GLN A 238 5.39 19.73 -8.52
N THR A 239 4.39 18.87 -8.54
CA THR A 239 4.46 17.70 -9.41
C THR A 239 4.42 18.10 -10.88
N LEU A 240 5.12 17.34 -11.72
CA LEU A 240 5.07 17.55 -13.16
C LEU A 240 3.63 17.37 -13.71
N SER A 241 2.81 16.58 -13.03
CA SER A 241 1.38 16.43 -13.36
C SER A 241 0.60 17.73 -13.15
N GLU A 242 0.85 18.43 -12.07
CA GLU A 242 0.25 19.73 -11.76
C GLU A 242 0.75 20.80 -12.76
N ARG A 243 2.05 20.86 -13.00
CA ARG A 243 2.69 21.78 -13.95
C ARG A 243 2.12 21.61 -15.38
N ILE A 244 2.00 20.36 -15.87
CA ILE A 244 1.37 20.08 -17.16
C ILE A 244 -0.11 20.49 -17.15
N GLY A 245 -0.86 20.16 -16.08
CA GLY A 245 -2.28 20.47 -15.96
C GLY A 245 -2.56 21.96 -15.90
N GLU A 246 -1.71 22.77 -15.29
CA GLU A 246 -1.78 24.23 -15.25
C GLU A 246 -1.49 24.84 -16.63
N GLY A 247 -0.40 24.45 -17.27
CA GLY A 247 -0.07 24.92 -18.61
C GLY A 247 -1.19 24.67 -19.61
N TRP A 248 -1.88 23.51 -19.52
CA TRP A 248 -3.03 23.23 -20.38
C TRP A 248 -4.25 24.07 -20.09
N ARG A 249 -4.52 24.41 -18.83
CA ARG A 249 -5.61 25.34 -18.46
C ARG A 249 -5.37 26.75 -18.97
N GLU A 250 -4.12 27.20 -18.92
CA GLU A 250 -3.68 28.53 -19.35
C GLU A 250 -3.40 28.59 -20.88
N LYS A 251 -3.49 27.46 -21.58
CA LYS A 251 -3.13 27.29 -23.00
C LYS A 251 -1.64 27.56 -23.29
N GLU A 252 -0.83 27.46 -22.27
CA GLU A 252 0.63 27.55 -22.40
C GLU A 252 1.20 26.13 -22.46
N ARG A 253 1.77 25.79 -23.62
CA ARG A 253 2.49 24.52 -23.78
C ARG A 253 3.92 24.69 -23.29
N MET A 254 4.47 23.63 -22.73
CA MET A 254 5.87 23.59 -22.36
C MET A 254 6.74 23.72 -23.61
N GLU A 255 7.76 24.56 -23.56
CA GLU A 255 8.71 24.69 -24.66
C GLU A 255 9.51 23.40 -24.85
N GLU A 256 9.84 23.08 -26.11
CA GLU A 256 10.56 21.83 -26.44
C GLU A 256 11.90 21.73 -25.68
N ALA A 257 12.67 22.82 -25.68
CA ALA A 257 13.95 22.84 -24.97
C ALA A 257 13.79 22.65 -23.45
N GLU A 258 12.75 23.22 -22.83
CA GLU A 258 12.43 23.02 -21.41
C GLU A 258 12.08 21.54 -21.14
N ALA A 259 11.15 20.97 -21.92
CA ALA A 259 10.75 19.58 -21.78
C ALA A 259 11.95 18.62 -21.92
N VAL A 260 12.80 18.87 -22.89
CA VAL A 260 14.00 18.05 -23.14
C VAL A 260 15.00 18.14 -21.99
N ARG A 261 15.22 19.34 -21.42
CA ARG A 261 16.11 19.49 -20.24
C ARG A 261 15.58 18.72 -19.03
N LEU A 262 14.27 18.80 -18.73
CA LEU A 262 13.64 18.06 -17.63
C LEU A 262 13.75 16.54 -17.83
N ILE A 263 13.46 16.08 -19.05
CA ILE A 263 13.58 14.65 -19.41
C ILE A 263 15.03 14.18 -19.34
N LYS A 264 16.00 14.98 -19.77
CA LYS A 264 17.40 14.63 -19.62
C LYS A 264 17.82 14.48 -18.15
N SER A 265 17.36 15.39 -17.28
CA SER A 265 17.59 15.27 -15.83
C SER A 265 16.99 14.00 -15.27
N LEU A 266 15.77 13.65 -15.67
CA LEU A 266 15.12 12.37 -15.30
C LEU A 266 15.94 11.16 -15.81
N CYS A 267 16.45 11.20 -17.05
CA CYS A 267 17.24 10.11 -17.60
C CYS A 267 18.55 9.90 -16.83
N LEU A 268 19.17 10.95 -16.28
CA LEU A 268 20.35 10.82 -15.43
C LEU A 268 20.04 10.11 -14.09
N ILE A 269 18.87 10.36 -13.49
CA ILE A 269 18.41 9.65 -12.30
C ILE A 269 18.18 8.17 -12.61
N LEU A 270 17.49 7.88 -13.71
CA LEU A 270 17.24 6.50 -14.16
C LEU A 270 18.55 5.77 -14.49
N GLN A 271 19.50 6.43 -15.15
CA GLN A 271 20.81 5.87 -15.44
C GLN A 271 21.55 5.46 -14.17
N GLU A 272 21.45 6.24 -13.08
CA GLU A 272 22.04 5.86 -11.79
C GLU A 272 21.38 4.58 -11.24
N LEU A 273 20.04 4.48 -11.26
CA LEU A 273 19.31 3.26 -10.86
C LEU A 273 19.70 2.04 -11.72
N HIS A 274 19.82 2.25 -13.03
CA HIS A 274 20.18 1.21 -13.99
C HIS A 274 21.65 0.80 -13.91
N SER A 275 22.52 1.63 -13.32
CA SER A 275 23.95 1.34 -13.15
C SER A 275 24.27 0.37 -12.04
N PHE A 276 23.31 0.08 -11.15
CA PHE A 276 23.50 -0.91 -10.09
C PHE A 276 23.63 -2.34 -10.68
N ASN A 277 24.20 -3.24 -9.90
CA ASN A 277 24.35 -4.64 -10.32
C ASN A 277 23.75 -5.59 -9.27
N PRO A 278 22.59 -6.22 -9.58
CA PRO A 278 21.80 -6.04 -10.80
C PRO A 278 21.14 -4.64 -10.88
N PRO A 279 20.72 -4.19 -12.09
CA PRO A 279 19.99 -2.93 -12.23
C PRO A 279 18.68 -2.90 -11.44
N ILE A 280 18.31 -1.70 -10.92
CA ILE A 280 16.99 -1.42 -10.39
C ILE A 280 16.15 -0.78 -11.49
N ILE A 281 14.99 -1.35 -11.81
CA ILE A 281 14.06 -0.84 -12.80
C ILE A 281 12.92 -0.15 -12.05
N HIS A 282 12.63 1.11 -12.35
CA HIS A 282 11.64 1.93 -11.63
C HIS A 282 10.19 1.51 -11.93
N ARG A 283 9.84 1.29 -13.20
CA ARG A 283 8.57 0.72 -13.70
C ARG A 283 7.31 1.59 -13.53
N ASP A 284 7.41 2.76 -12.93
CA ASP A 284 6.26 3.68 -12.76
C ASP A 284 6.67 5.14 -13.01
N VAL A 285 7.43 5.38 -14.08
CA VAL A 285 7.79 6.73 -14.54
C VAL A 285 6.55 7.40 -15.14
N LYS A 286 6.10 8.49 -14.47
CA LYS A 286 4.90 9.26 -14.87
C LYS A 286 4.93 10.66 -14.24
N PRO A 287 4.13 11.63 -14.74
CA PRO A 287 4.16 13.01 -14.25
C PRO A 287 3.92 13.17 -12.73
N SER A 288 3.03 12.35 -12.15
CA SER A 288 2.72 12.43 -10.72
C SER A 288 3.83 11.89 -9.80
N ASN A 289 4.80 11.18 -10.35
CA ASN A 289 5.97 10.67 -9.62
C ASN A 289 7.22 11.53 -9.87
N ILE A 290 7.07 12.72 -10.44
CA ILE A 290 8.16 13.65 -10.69
C ILE A 290 7.81 14.97 -10.04
N ILE A 291 8.70 15.49 -9.19
CA ILE A 291 8.60 16.83 -8.59
C ILE A 291 9.64 17.74 -9.26
N LEU A 292 9.21 18.95 -9.53
CA LEU A 292 10.08 20.09 -9.83
C LEU A 292 10.21 20.90 -8.55
N SER A 293 11.43 20.99 -8.00
CA SER A 293 11.70 21.81 -6.83
C SER A 293 11.55 23.31 -7.15
N GLU A 294 11.63 24.16 -6.13
CA GLU A 294 11.61 25.61 -6.31
C GLU A 294 12.79 26.10 -7.17
N GLU A 295 13.89 25.35 -7.18
CA GLU A 295 15.09 25.61 -8.03
C GLU A 295 14.97 24.96 -9.42
N ASN A 296 13.81 24.40 -9.79
CA ASN A 296 13.57 23.64 -11.02
C ASN A 296 14.44 22.38 -11.17
N GLU A 297 14.91 21.81 -10.07
CA GLU A 297 15.55 20.51 -10.08
C GLU A 297 14.50 19.40 -10.16
N VAL A 298 14.79 18.37 -10.96
CA VAL A 298 13.91 17.21 -11.15
C VAL A 298 14.18 16.19 -10.07
N PHE A 299 13.13 15.76 -9.34
CA PHE A 299 13.17 14.65 -8.41
C PHE A 299 12.25 13.53 -8.86
N LEU A 300 12.75 12.29 -8.84
CA LEU A 300 11.96 11.08 -9.14
C LEU A 300 11.51 10.44 -7.84
N LEU A 301 10.17 10.29 -7.68
CA LEU A 301 9.53 9.73 -6.51
C LEU A 301 9.13 8.27 -6.76
N ASP A 302 8.82 7.59 -5.69
CA ASP A 302 7.97 6.39 -5.61
C ASP A 302 8.53 5.13 -6.28
N VAL A 303 9.31 4.38 -5.52
CA VAL A 303 9.87 3.08 -5.94
C VAL A 303 8.98 1.87 -5.60
N ASN A 304 7.66 2.06 -5.40
CA ASN A 304 6.73 0.98 -5.04
C ASN A 304 6.66 -0.13 -6.08
N ALA A 305 6.78 0.23 -7.36
CA ALA A 305 6.77 -0.69 -8.47
C ALA A 305 8.18 -1.18 -8.84
N ALA A 306 9.22 -0.60 -8.25
CA ALA A 306 10.59 -0.90 -8.60
C ALA A 306 10.97 -2.34 -8.24
N LYS A 307 11.89 -2.89 -9.02
CA LYS A 307 12.43 -4.23 -8.80
C LYS A 307 13.86 -4.35 -9.31
N TRP A 308 14.55 -5.35 -8.82
CA TRP A 308 15.80 -5.80 -9.40
C TRP A 308 15.58 -6.44 -10.77
N TYR A 309 16.41 -6.11 -11.73
CA TYR A 309 16.44 -6.79 -13.02
C TYR A 309 16.86 -8.26 -12.82
N ASN A 310 16.11 -9.16 -13.43
CA ASN A 310 16.45 -10.57 -13.47
C ASN A 310 16.33 -11.10 -14.90
N PRO A 311 17.46 -11.40 -15.59
CA PRO A 311 17.46 -11.86 -16.97
C PRO A 311 16.85 -13.26 -17.16
N GLU A 312 16.74 -14.05 -16.09
CA GLU A 312 16.13 -15.39 -16.17
C GLU A 312 14.60 -15.37 -16.17
N LYS A 313 13.99 -14.25 -15.74
CA LYS A 313 12.54 -14.09 -15.74
C LYS A 313 12.05 -13.73 -17.14
N LYS A 314 11.14 -14.53 -17.65
CA LYS A 314 10.49 -14.28 -18.96
C LYS A 314 9.25 -13.39 -18.86
N GLU A 315 8.65 -13.29 -17.67
CA GLU A 315 7.41 -12.53 -17.42
C GLU A 315 7.46 -11.85 -16.06
N ASP A 316 6.77 -10.74 -15.94
CA ASP A 316 6.57 -10.08 -14.65
C ASP A 316 5.49 -10.81 -13.85
N THR A 317 5.76 -11.09 -12.58
CA THR A 317 4.83 -11.80 -11.68
C THR A 317 3.61 -10.97 -11.29
N ARG A 318 3.64 -9.66 -11.50
CA ARG A 318 2.54 -8.72 -11.25
C ARG A 318 2.52 -7.65 -12.33
N LEU A 319 1.34 -7.37 -12.84
CA LEU A 319 1.08 -6.21 -13.69
C LEU A 319 1.10 -4.97 -12.79
N LEU A 320 2.20 -4.23 -12.80
CA LEU A 320 2.39 -2.99 -12.04
C LEU A 320 2.77 -1.88 -12.99
N GLY A 321 2.27 -0.70 -12.72
CA GLY A 321 2.50 0.51 -13.51
C GLY A 321 1.19 1.19 -13.89
N THR A 322 1.28 2.47 -14.25
CA THR A 322 0.13 3.23 -14.71
C THR A 322 -0.15 2.90 -16.17
N MET A 323 -1.32 2.33 -16.47
CA MET A 323 -1.69 1.71 -17.76
C MET A 323 -1.25 2.49 -19.00
N TYR A 324 -1.32 3.83 -18.98
CA TYR A 324 -1.02 4.66 -20.14
C TYR A 324 0.48 4.96 -20.34
N TYR A 325 1.31 4.80 -19.30
CA TYR A 325 2.76 4.99 -19.32
C TYR A 325 3.51 3.66 -19.34
N ALA A 326 2.84 2.58 -18.96
CA ALA A 326 3.44 1.26 -18.85
C ALA A 326 3.85 0.72 -20.23
N ALA A 327 5.06 0.17 -20.31
CA ALA A 327 5.55 -0.49 -21.51
C ALA A 327 4.76 -1.78 -21.81
N PRO A 328 4.66 -2.20 -23.07
CA PRO A 328 3.91 -3.40 -23.46
C PRO A 328 4.27 -4.64 -22.65
N GLU A 329 5.56 -4.85 -22.38
CA GLU A 329 6.05 -5.98 -21.59
C GLU A 329 5.58 -5.95 -20.14
N GLN A 330 5.33 -4.77 -19.55
CA GLN A 330 4.75 -4.65 -18.19
C GLN A 330 3.28 -5.10 -18.15
N LEU A 331 2.58 -4.98 -19.26
CA LEU A 331 1.16 -5.31 -19.39
C LEU A 331 0.94 -6.77 -19.85
N GLY A 332 2.01 -7.57 -19.94
CA GLY A 332 1.94 -8.95 -20.42
C GLY A 332 1.84 -9.07 -21.96
N TYR A 333 2.05 -7.96 -22.69
CA TYR A 333 2.16 -7.98 -24.13
C TYR A 333 3.63 -8.14 -24.52
N GLY A 334 4.08 -9.36 -24.76
CA GLY A 334 5.44 -9.64 -25.19
C GLY A 334 6.04 -10.86 -24.49
N PHE A 335 7.26 -11.24 -24.91
CA PHE A 335 7.97 -12.43 -24.40
C PHE A 335 9.08 -12.09 -23.40
N ALA A 336 9.14 -10.85 -22.93
CA ALA A 336 10.20 -10.38 -22.04
C ALA A 336 9.62 -9.77 -20.76
N ALA A 337 10.32 -9.95 -19.64
CA ALA A 337 10.08 -9.22 -18.41
C ALA A 337 10.60 -7.77 -18.52
N SER A 338 10.13 -6.89 -17.61
CA SER A 338 10.64 -5.52 -17.51
C SER A 338 12.17 -5.48 -17.40
N SER A 339 12.78 -4.57 -18.13
CA SER A 339 14.21 -4.26 -18.17
C SER A 339 14.43 -2.76 -18.08
N VAL A 340 15.67 -2.29 -18.10
CA VAL A 340 16.00 -0.86 -18.14
C VAL A 340 15.31 -0.14 -19.31
N LYS A 341 15.07 -0.85 -20.42
CA LYS A 341 14.33 -0.32 -21.58
C LYS A 341 12.84 -0.07 -21.32
N THR A 342 12.30 -0.61 -20.24
CA THR A 342 10.92 -0.37 -19.79
C THR A 342 10.75 1.07 -19.32
N ASP A 343 11.71 1.59 -18.56
CA ASP A 343 11.70 2.99 -18.10
C ASP A 343 11.92 3.96 -19.26
N ILE A 344 12.77 3.59 -20.23
CA ILE A 344 12.96 4.37 -21.47
C ILE A 344 11.64 4.53 -22.26
N TYR A 345 10.81 3.47 -22.33
CA TYR A 345 9.50 3.57 -22.96
C TYR A 345 8.61 4.60 -22.26
N ALA A 346 8.54 4.54 -20.94
CA ALA A 346 7.76 5.48 -20.15
C ALA A 346 8.24 6.94 -20.30
N VAL A 347 9.57 7.14 -20.39
CA VAL A 347 10.18 8.45 -20.67
C VAL A 347 9.71 8.98 -22.04
N GLY A 348 9.67 8.15 -23.08
CA GLY A 348 9.17 8.55 -24.39
C GLY A 348 7.71 8.97 -24.39
N ILE A 349 6.84 8.19 -23.71
CA ILE A 349 5.43 8.56 -23.51
C ILE A 349 5.32 9.90 -22.75
N LEU A 350 6.09 10.07 -21.67
CA LEU A 350 6.09 11.26 -20.85
C LEU A 350 6.49 12.49 -21.66
N LEU A 351 7.57 12.43 -22.43
CA LEU A 351 8.02 13.54 -23.28
C LEU A 351 6.94 13.97 -24.29
N ASN A 352 6.25 13.02 -24.92
CA ASN A 352 5.13 13.35 -25.80
C ASN A 352 4.00 14.07 -25.03
N VAL A 353 3.65 13.59 -23.84
CA VAL A 353 2.60 14.20 -23.01
C VAL A 353 2.99 15.61 -22.58
N MET A 354 4.24 15.86 -22.23
CA MET A 354 4.72 17.20 -21.88
C MET A 354 4.54 18.19 -23.03
N LEU A 355 4.81 17.78 -24.27
CA LEU A 355 4.76 18.62 -25.46
C LEU A 355 3.36 18.79 -26.03
N THR A 356 2.53 17.76 -25.98
CA THR A 356 1.21 17.74 -26.64
C THR A 356 0.03 17.75 -25.69
N GLY A 357 0.24 17.36 -24.40
CA GLY A 357 -0.79 17.09 -23.38
C GLY A 357 -1.58 15.81 -23.65
N LYS A 358 -1.20 15.03 -24.66
CA LYS A 358 -1.89 13.82 -25.07
C LYS A 358 -0.93 12.66 -25.25
N PHE A 359 -1.49 11.46 -25.22
CA PHE A 359 -0.72 10.26 -25.50
C PHE A 359 -0.39 10.15 -27.00
N PRO A 360 0.72 9.48 -27.40
CA PRO A 360 1.15 9.36 -28.80
C PRO A 360 0.12 8.77 -29.76
N LYS A 361 -0.86 8.02 -29.23
CA LYS A 361 -1.98 7.48 -30.01
C LYS A 361 -3.01 8.54 -30.42
N GLU A 362 -3.10 9.62 -29.64
CA GLU A 362 -4.05 10.71 -29.85
C GLU A 362 -3.41 11.88 -30.60
N GLU A 363 -2.19 12.28 -30.19
CA GLU A 363 -1.43 13.36 -30.82
C GLU A 363 0.05 13.09 -30.67
N LYS A 364 0.80 13.19 -31.76
CA LYS A 364 2.26 13.05 -31.80
C LYS A 364 2.91 14.44 -31.73
N ALA A 365 4.00 14.56 -30.97
CA ALA A 365 4.82 15.74 -31.03
C ALA A 365 5.33 15.98 -32.45
N SER A 366 5.53 17.25 -32.85
CA SER A 366 5.99 17.62 -34.18
C SER A 366 7.52 17.78 -34.22
N GLY A 367 8.09 17.80 -35.42
CA GLY A 367 9.52 18.10 -35.59
C GLY A 367 10.46 16.91 -35.31
N SER A 368 11.73 17.24 -35.14
CA SER A 368 12.81 16.25 -34.95
C SER A 368 12.71 15.50 -33.59
N ILE A 369 12.08 16.09 -32.60
CA ILE A 369 11.88 15.49 -31.27
C ILE A 369 11.04 14.19 -31.36
N TRP A 370 10.12 14.11 -32.36
CA TRP A 370 9.35 12.89 -32.57
C TRP A 370 10.23 11.67 -32.86
N ASN A 371 11.34 11.84 -33.55
CA ASN A 371 12.26 10.73 -33.86
C ASN A 371 12.85 10.11 -32.58
N ILE A 372 13.11 10.95 -31.55
CA ILE A 372 13.58 10.50 -30.24
C ILE A 372 12.45 9.77 -29.53
N ILE A 373 11.25 10.37 -29.47
CA ILE A 373 10.07 9.77 -28.83
C ILE A 373 9.74 8.43 -29.47
N GLU A 374 9.65 8.36 -30.79
CA GLU A 374 9.31 7.15 -31.53
C GLU A 374 10.26 5.99 -31.27
N LYS A 375 11.57 6.29 -31.19
CA LYS A 375 12.56 5.26 -30.82
C LYS A 375 12.43 4.81 -29.36
N CYS A 376 12.12 5.72 -28.43
CA CYS A 376 11.85 5.34 -27.03
C CYS A 376 10.65 4.38 -26.91
N ILE A 377 9.56 4.66 -27.63
CA ILE A 377 8.30 3.90 -27.54
C ILE A 377 8.20 2.74 -28.53
N CYS A 378 9.31 2.34 -29.13
CA CYS A 378 9.35 1.19 -30.03
C CYS A 378 8.80 -0.06 -29.31
N TYR A 379 7.95 -0.85 -30.03
CA TYR A 379 7.38 -2.07 -29.46
C TYR A 379 8.49 -3.08 -29.13
N GLU A 380 9.43 -3.26 -30.06
CA GLU A 380 10.58 -4.13 -29.86
C GLU A 380 11.58 -3.47 -28.90
N THR A 381 11.71 -4.06 -27.74
CA THR A 381 12.54 -3.58 -26.64
C THR A 381 14.00 -3.31 -27.08
N GLU A 382 14.56 -4.16 -27.91
CA GLU A 382 15.94 -4.06 -28.39
C GLU A 382 16.20 -2.82 -29.26
N LYS A 383 15.18 -2.31 -29.94
CA LYS A 383 15.29 -1.13 -30.81
C LYS A 383 15.22 0.19 -30.01
N ARG A 384 14.80 0.16 -28.74
CA ARG A 384 14.78 1.36 -27.90
C ARG A 384 16.20 1.81 -27.58
N PHE A 385 16.34 3.07 -27.23
CA PHE A 385 17.60 3.63 -26.74
C PHE A 385 18.11 2.89 -25.50
N THR A 386 19.42 2.85 -25.31
CA THR A 386 20.04 2.72 -23.98
C THR A 386 19.97 4.07 -23.25
N ASP A 387 20.23 4.10 -21.93
CA ASP A 387 20.28 5.35 -21.17
C ASP A 387 21.27 6.35 -21.80
N THR A 388 22.47 5.89 -22.11
CA THR A 388 23.53 6.74 -22.69
C THR A 388 23.13 7.26 -24.07
N GLU A 389 22.63 6.40 -24.95
CA GLU A 389 22.17 6.82 -26.29
C GLU A 389 21.04 7.85 -26.22
N LEU A 390 20.08 7.68 -25.27
CA LEU A 390 18.99 8.64 -25.08
C LEU A 390 19.53 10.00 -24.61
N ILE A 391 20.38 10.00 -23.59
CA ILE A 391 21.00 11.23 -23.07
C ILE A 391 21.78 11.97 -24.18
N GLU A 392 22.57 11.24 -24.97
CA GLU A 392 23.31 11.81 -26.11
C GLU A 392 22.38 12.38 -27.19
N ALA A 393 21.26 11.71 -27.49
CA ALA A 393 20.27 12.21 -28.44
C ALA A 393 19.59 13.50 -27.95
N LEU A 394 19.23 13.57 -26.66
CA LEU A 394 18.67 14.77 -26.02
C LEU A 394 19.69 15.92 -26.01
N ASP A 395 20.95 15.63 -25.75
CA ASP A 395 22.04 16.64 -25.80
C ASP A 395 22.26 17.19 -27.21
N THR A 396 22.17 16.32 -28.22
CA THR A 396 22.30 16.74 -29.61
C THR A 396 21.14 17.65 -30.00
N PHE A 397 19.90 17.28 -29.61
CA PHE A 397 18.72 18.12 -29.85
C PHE A 397 18.87 19.51 -29.24
N LEU A 398 19.29 19.61 -27.97
CA LEU A 398 19.47 20.90 -27.27
C LEU A 398 20.54 21.77 -27.94
N LYS A 399 21.65 21.18 -28.43
CA LYS A 399 22.70 21.93 -29.17
C LYS A 399 22.21 22.48 -30.51
N GLU A 400 21.37 21.71 -31.23
CA GLU A 400 20.78 22.16 -32.50
C GLU A 400 19.83 23.34 -32.27
N GLU A 401 18.97 23.28 -31.22
CA GLU A 401 18.07 24.37 -30.83
C GLU A 401 18.86 25.63 -30.43
N ASP A 402 19.87 25.49 -29.56
CA ASP A 402 20.72 26.62 -29.14
C ASP A 402 21.49 27.23 -30.31
N GLY A 403 21.92 26.42 -31.28
CA GLY A 403 22.58 26.85 -32.55
C GLY A 403 21.63 27.62 -33.46
N LEU A 404 20.35 27.25 -33.51
CA LEU A 404 19.33 27.96 -34.31
C LEU A 404 18.99 29.33 -33.68
N ILE A 405 19.04 29.46 -32.33
CA ILE A 405 18.79 30.72 -31.63
C ILE A 405 19.97 31.68 -31.81
N ASN A 406 21.21 31.20 -31.72
CA ASN A 406 22.42 32.03 -31.82
C ASN A 406 22.84 32.35 -33.30
N GLY A 407 22.25 31.67 -34.29
CA GLY A 407 22.50 31.91 -35.73
C GLY A 407 21.56 32.90 -36.40
N ARG A 408 20.58 33.46 -35.63
CA ARG A 408 19.68 34.54 -36.05
C ARG A 408 20.12 35.86 -35.42
#